data_2871898245de875ef7f60657f825634f
#
_entry.id   2871898245de875ef7f60657f825634f
#
_cell.length_a   1.000
_cell.length_b   1.000
_cell.length_c   1.000
_cell.angle_alpha   90.00
_cell.angle_beta   90.00
_cell.angle_gamma   90.00
#
_symmetry.space_group_name_H-M   'P 1'
#
loop_
_entity.id
_entity.type
_entity.pdbx_description
1 polymer ?
#
loop_
_entity_poly.entity_id
_entity_poly.type
_entity_poly.pdbx_seq_one_letter_code
_entity_poly.pdbx_strand_id
1 'polypeptide(L)'
;MGKAGDVLSAIQKGIKKAKQKMIVVPLDGTTIPFAVTVKRGAGKVMLKPANKGTGVIAGGPVRAVVEAAGVRDVVAKILGSENQASSVHATFKALKHIADLVKIKDIKLRSIAQIEKEEQEKMAALQAEAKEKAETAKKNELKTEKKVAKTTQPKIESKAEASPKKTVSKKTKPATTIKETSRSKK
;
A
#
# COMPACT_ATOMS: atom_id res chain seq x y z
N MET A 1 -8.01 -32.95 -13.30
CA MET A 1 -7.13 -33.60 -14.28
C MET A 1 -7.99 -34.25 -15.36
N GLY A 2 -7.74 -33.98 -16.64
CA GLY A 2 -8.36 -34.63 -17.78
C GLY A 2 -7.42 -35.71 -18.33
N LYS A 3 -7.97 -36.88 -18.60
CA LYS A 3 -7.24 -37.98 -19.27
C LYS A 3 -7.99 -38.33 -20.56
N ALA A 4 -7.29 -38.41 -21.67
CA ALA A 4 -7.81 -38.79 -22.99
C ALA A 4 -6.67 -39.39 -23.83
N GLY A 5 -6.99 -40.00 -24.97
CA GLY A 5 -6.00 -40.51 -25.91
C GLY A 5 -5.28 -39.42 -26.71
N ASP A 6 -5.92 -38.24 -26.84
CA ASP A 6 -5.38 -37.10 -27.54
C ASP A 6 -5.21 -35.88 -26.60
N VAL A 7 -4.20 -35.04 -26.86
CA VAL A 7 -3.86 -33.88 -26.04
C VAL A 7 -4.99 -32.87 -25.99
N LEU A 8 -5.58 -32.53 -27.14
CA LEU A 8 -6.66 -31.58 -27.23
C LEU A 8 -7.89 -32.01 -26.42
N SER A 9 -8.29 -33.27 -26.54
CA SER A 9 -9.39 -33.83 -25.78
C SER A 9 -9.10 -33.89 -24.27
N ALA A 10 -7.84 -34.10 -23.84
CA ALA A 10 -7.45 -34.06 -22.44
C ALA A 10 -7.59 -32.65 -21.85
N ILE A 11 -7.19 -31.61 -22.58
CA ILE A 11 -7.34 -30.21 -22.22
C ILE A 11 -8.83 -29.85 -22.09
N GLN A 12 -9.66 -30.17 -23.07
CA GLN A 12 -11.10 -29.91 -23.05
C GLN A 12 -11.79 -30.58 -21.85
N LYS A 13 -11.46 -31.84 -21.55
CA LYS A 13 -11.95 -32.50 -20.34
C LYS A 13 -11.48 -31.83 -19.06
N GLY A 14 -10.26 -31.33 -19.04
CA GLY A 14 -9.72 -30.55 -17.93
C GLY A 14 -10.52 -29.26 -17.68
N ILE A 15 -10.76 -28.48 -18.73
CA ILE A 15 -11.54 -27.24 -18.70
C ILE A 15 -12.98 -27.53 -18.23
N LYS A 16 -13.64 -28.54 -18.79
CA LYS A 16 -15.00 -28.93 -18.39
C LYS A 16 -15.09 -29.25 -16.90
N LYS A 17 -14.15 -30.06 -16.38
CA LYS A 17 -14.09 -30.35 -14.94
C LYS A 17 -13.78 -29.15 -14.08
N ALA A 18 -12.94 -28.22 -14.54
CA ALA A 18 -12.64 -26.99 -13.82
C ALA A 18 -13.88 -26.11 -13.70
N LYS A 19 -14.62 -25.91 -14.78
CA LYS A 19 -15.89 -25.14 -14.79
C LYS A 19 -16.93 -25.72 -13.84
N GLN A 20 -17.03 -27.06 -13.72
CA GLN A 20 -17.97 -27.73 -12.80
C GLN A 20 -17.59 -27.57 -11.32
N LYS A 21 -16.32 -27.30 -11.00
CA LYS A 21 -15.77 -27.22 -9.64
C LYS A 21 -15.28 -25.82 -9.27
N MET A 22 -15.86 -24.80 -9.90
CA MET A 22 -15.54 -23.41 -9.53
C MET A 22 -16.03 -23.08 -8.12
N ILE A 23 -15.28 -22.23 -7.44
CA ILE A 23 -15.64 -21.68 -6.13
C ILE A 23 -15.80 -20.15 -6.26
N VAL A 24 -16.72 -19.59 -5.51
CA VAL A 24 -16.88 -18.14 -5.41
C VAL A 24 -15.99 -17.67 -4.26
N VAL A 25 -15.10 -16.72 -4.55
CA VAL A 25 -14.20 -16.13 -3.57
C VAL A 25 -14.74 -14.76 -3.17
N PRO A 26 -15.10 -14.55 -1.90
CA PRO A 26 -15.53 -13.24 -1.41
C PRO A 26 -14.34 -12.30 -1.29
N LEU A 27 -14.46 -11.10 -1.84
CA LEU A 27 -13.43 -10.07 -1.81
C LEU A 27 -13.96 -8.85 -1.04
N ASP A 28 -13.08 -8.17 -0.31
CA ASP A 28 -13.32 -6.86 0.29
C ASP A 28 -12.60 -5.81 -0.56
N GLY A 29 -13.31 -5.25 -1.54
CA GLY A 29 -12.72 -4.39 -2.56
C GLY A 29 -11.74 -5.15 -3.45
N THR A 30 -10.46 -4.81 -3.39
CA THR A 30 -9.38 -5.40 -4.20
C THR A 30 -8.63 -6.54 -3.49
N THR A 31 -8.90 -6.78 -2.21
CA THR A 31 -8.17 -7.71 -1.35
C THR A 31 -9.09 -8.78 -0.70
N ILE A 32 -8.50 -9.66 0.09
CA ILE A 32 -9.22 -10.66 0.89
C ILE A 32 -9.66 -10.03 2.24
N PRO A 33 -10.81 -10.43 2.81
CA PRO A 33 -11.36 -9.78 4.00
C PRO A 33 -10.53 -10.00 5.27
N PHE A 34 -9.80 -11.11 5.40
CA PHE A 34 -8.98 -11.40 6.58
C PHE A 34 -7.83 -12.35 6.28
N ALA A 35 -6.84 -12.35 7.18
CA ALA A 35 -5.68 -13.22 7.09
C ALA A 35 -6.03 -14.67 7.41
N VAL A 36 -5.52 -15.60 6.62
CA VAL A 36 -5.76 -17.05 6.77
C VAL A 36 -4.48 -17.83 6.58
N THR A 37 -4.24 -18.80 7.45
CA THR A 37 -3.18 -19.78 7.28
C THR A 37 -3.79 -21.17 7.22
N VAL A 38 -3.59 -21.88 6.12
CA VAL A 38 -4.19 -23.21 5.88
C VAL A 38 -3.13 -24.22 5.50
N LYS A 39 -3.29 -25.42 6.04
CA LYS A 39 -2.49 -26.59 5.69
C LYS A 39 -3.36 -27.60 4.94
N ARG A 40 -2.80 -28.18 3.88
CA ARG A 40 -3.39 -29.32 3.15
C ARG A 40 -2.27 -30.30 2.76
N GLY A 41 -2.25 -31.44 3.41
CA GLY A 41 -1.12 -32.39 3.26
C GLY A 41 0.20 -31.72 3.65
N ALA A 42 1.21 -31.80 2.79
CA ALA A 42 2.50 -31.13 2.97
C ALA A 42 2.49 -29.64 2.66
N GLY A 43 1.49 -29.14 1.90
CA GLY A 43 1.37 -27.73 1.58
C GLY A 43 0.81 -26.91 2.73
N LYS A 44 1.47 -25.81 3.11
CA LYS A 44 1.00 -24.82 4.07
C LYS A 44 1.16 -23.44 3.45
N VAL A 45 0.07 -22.68 3.36
CA VAL A 45 0.05 -21.35 2.76
C VAL A 45 -0.58 -20.37 3.72
N MET A 46 0.02 -19.19 3.83
CA MET A 46 -0.51 -18.04 4.54
C MET A 46 -0.91 -16.98 3.52
N LEU A 47 -2.13 -16.47 3.63
CA LEU A 47 -2.66 -15.34 2.88
C LEU A 47 -2.95 -14.21 3.84
N LYS A 48 -2.54 -12.98 3.51
CA LYS A 48 -2.82 -11.77 4.28
C LYS A 48 -3.42 -10.71 3.37
N PRO A 49 -4.41 -9.95 3.82
CA PRO A 49 -4.90 -8.79 3.08
C PRO A 49 -3.79 -7.76 2.94
N ALA A 50 -3.83 -6.99 1.86
CA ALA A 50 -2.89 -5.92 1.58
C ALA A 50 -3.64 -4.64 1.20
N ASN A 51 -2.97 -3.49 1.36
CA ASN A 51 -3.52 -2.21 0.97
C ASN A 51 -3.63 -2.11 -0.55
N LYS A 52 -4.58 -1.29 -1.01
CA LYS A 52 -4.77 -0.99 -2.43
C LYS A 52 -3.47 -0.51 -3.07
N GLY A 53 -3.11 -1.09 -4.22
CA GLY A 53 -1.88 -0.77 -4.94
C GLY A 53 -0.64 -1.59 -4.55
N THR A 54 -0.73 -2.49 -3.56
CA THR A 54 0.37 -3.40 -3.20
C THR A 54 0.64 -4.44 -4.29
N GLY A 55 -0.39 -4.84 -5.03
CA GLY A 55 -0.33 -5.92 -5.99
C GLY A 55 -0.29 -7.30 -5.35
N VAL A 56 -0.07 -8.33 -6.18
CA VAL A 56 0.00 -9.73 -5.73
C VAL A 56 1.44 -10.09 -5.39
N ILE A 57 1.76 -10.18 -4.10
CA ILE A 57 3.07 -10.61 -3.59
C ILE A 57 2.94 -12.06 -3.11
N ALA A 58 3.27 -13.01 -3.99
CA ALA A 58 3.10 -14.44 -3.71
C ALA A 58 4.12 -15.30 -4.49
N GLY A 59 4.34 -16.52 -4.02
CA GLY A 59 5.10 -17.53 -4.78
C GLY A 59 4.33 -17.95 -6.04
N GLY A 60 5.04 -18.35 -7.11
CA GLY A 60 4.48 -18.61 -8.44
C GLY A 60 3.16 -19.39 -8.48
N PRO A 61 3.06 -20.59 -7.89
CA PRO A 61 1.82 -21.37 -7.91
C PRO A 61 0.66 -20.72 -7.13
N VAL A 62 0.96 -20.02 -6.04
CA VAL A 62 -0.05 -19.29 -5.25
C VAL A 62 -0.52 -18.06 -6.01
N ARG A 63 0.40 -17.32 -6.62
CA ARG A 63 0.13 -16.12 -7.41
C ARG A 63 -0.85 -16.41 -8.55
N ALA A 64 -0.60 -17.45 -9.34
CA ALA A 64 -1.47 -17.83 -10.44
C ALA A 64 -2.92 -18.13 -9.99
N VAL A 65 -3.10 -18.77 -8.84
CA VAL A 65 -4.44 -19.07 -8.28
C VAL A 65 -5.14 -17.80 -7.80
N VAL A 66 -4.42 -16.91 -7.11
CA VAL A 66 -4.97 -15.68 -6.54
C VAL A 66 -5.33 -14.67 -7.63
N GLU A 67 -4.50 -14.52 -8.65
CA GLU A 67 -4.79 -13.71 -9.83
C GLU A 67 -6.01 -14.23 -10.61
N ALA A 68 -6.11 -15.56 -10.79
CA ALA A 68 -7.26 -16.19 -11.41
C ALA A 68 -8.56 -16.01 -10.59
N ALA A 69 -8.45 -15.86 -9.26
CA ALA A 69 -9.58 -15.54 -8.38
C ALA A 69 -10.01 -14.06 -8.45
N GLY A 70 -9.24 -13.19 -9.12
CA GLY A 70 -9.54 -11.77 -9.26
C GLY A 70 -9.04 -10.89 -8.11
N VAL A 71 -8.24 -11.43 -7.18
CA VAL A 71 -7.61 -10.64 -6.10
C VAL A 71 -6.49 -9.81 -6.69
N ARG A 72 -6.49 -8.51 -6.43
CA ARG A 72 -5.47 -7.58 -6.93
C ARG A 72 -4.39 -7.27 -5.90
N ASP A 73 -4.76 -7.23 -4.62
CA ASP A 73 -3.87 -6.81 -3.54
C ASP A 73 -3.83 -7.87 -2.44
N VAL A 74 -2.72 -8.63 -2.37
CA VAL A 74 -2.56 -9.69 -1.37
C VAL A 74 -1.08 -10.01 -1.14
N VAL A 75 -0.75 -10.33 0.10
CA VAL A 75 0.55 -10.87 0.47
C VAL A 75 0.39 -12.33 0.87
N ALA A 76 1.13 -13.22 0.22
CA ALA A 76 1.10 -14.64 0.50
C ALA A 76 2.51 -15.21 0.72
N LYS A 77 2.60 -16.23 1.59
CA LYS A 77 3.83 -16.97 1.83
C LYS A 77 3.56 -18.47 1.88
N ILE A 78 4.36 -19.24 1.15
CA ILE A 78 4.40 -20.70 1.24
C ILE A 78 5.27 -21.05 2.45
N LEU A 79 4.68 -21.75 3.42
CA LEU A 79 5.31 -22.15 4.68
C LEU A 79 5.58 -23.66 4.74
N GLY A 80 5.10 -24.42 3.76
CA GLY A 80 5.21 -25.87 3.68
C GLY A 80 6.12 -26.32 2.53
N SER A 81 5.75 -27.46 1.92
CA SER A 81 6.46 -28.05 0.79
C SER A 81 6.49 -27.11 -0.42
N GLU A 82 7.60 -27.10 -1.15
CA GLU A 82 7.78 -26.37 -2.41
C GLU A 82 7.02 -27.02 -3.59
N ASN A 83 6.43 -28.18 -3.41
CA ASN A 83 5.65 -28.84 -4.44
C ASN A 83 4.50 -27.94 -4.88
N GLN A 84 4.50 -27.57 -6.17
CA GLN A 84 3.53 -26.67 -6.79
C GLN A 84 2.08 -27.16 -6.64
N ALA A 85 1.84 -28.46 -6.86
CA ALA A 85 0.51 -29.04 -6.73
C ALA A 85 -0.02 -28.95 -5.30
N SER A 86 0.82 -29.22 -4.29
CA SER A 86 0.46 -29.10 -2.88
C SER A 86 0.14 -27.67 -2.49
N SER A 87 0.93 -26.70 -2.97
CA SER A 87 0.73 -25.27 -2.74
C SER A 87 -0.56 -24.76 -3.38
N VAL A 88 -0.86 -25.14 -4.62
CA VAL A 88 -2.14 -24.82 -5.30
C VAL A 88 -3.32 -25.38 -4.51
N HIS A 89 -3.26 -26.63 -4.09
CA HIS A 89 -4.33 -27.25 -3.31
C HIS A 89 -4.53 -26.60 -1.94
N ALA A 90 -3.45 -26.17 -1.27
CA ALA A 90 -3.54 -25.44 -0.01
C ALA A 90 -4.17 -24.04 -0.22
N THR A 91 -3.81 -23.34 -1.30
CA THR A 91 -4.40 -22.04 -1.66
C THR A 91 -5.90 -22.17 -1.95
N PHE A 92 -6.31 -23.18 -2.72
CA PHE A 92 -7.74 -23.44 -2.95
C PHE A 92 -8.50 -23.68 -1.65
N LYS A 93 -7.92 -24.47 -0.73
CA LYS A 93 -8.52 -24.70 0.58
C LYS A 93 -8.59 -23.42 1.41
N ALA A 94 -7.58 -22.54 1.32
CA ALA A 94 -7.57 -21.26 2.00
C ALA A 94 -8.69 -20.32 1.49
N LEU A 95 -8.84 -20.20 0.17
CA LEU A 95 -9.90 -19.39 -0.44
C LEU A 95 -11.30 -19.93 -0.10
N LYS A 96 -11.48 -21.24 -0.11
CA LYS A 96 -12.75 -21.88 0.33
C LYS A 96 -13.02 -21.59 1.81
N HIS A 97 -12.01 -21.69 2.66
CA HIS A 97 -12.16 -21.39 4.09
C HIS A 97 -12.55 -19.93 4.34
N ILE A 98 -12.00 -18.98 3.55
CA ILE A 98 -12.43 -17.57 3.58
C ILE A 98 -13.92 -17.46 3.23
N ALA A 99 -14.36 -18.13 2.15
CA ALA A 99 -15.76 -18.12 1.73
C ALA A 99 -16.71 -18.69 2.80
N ASP A 100 -16.31 -19.78 3.45
CA ASP A 100 -17.09 -20.41 4.50
C ASP A 100 -17.17 -19.47 5.75
N LEU A 101 -16.06 -18.85 6.15
CA LEU A 101 -16.04 -17.93 7.30
C LEU A 101 -16.84 -16.65 7.06
N VAL A 102 -16.81 -16.10 5.84
CA VAL A 102 -17.64 -14.93 5.49
C VAL A 102 -19.11 -15.25 5.61
N LYS A 103 -19.54 -16.43 5.17
CA LYS A 103 -20.93 -16.89 5.30
C LYS A 103 -21.36 -17.12 6.77
N ILE A 104 -20.48 -17.72 7.58
CA ILE A 104 -20.77 -18.03 8.99
C ILE A 104 -20.85 -16.75 9.83
N LYS A 105 -20.02 -15.77 9.54
CA LYS A 105 -19.90 -14.54 10.32
C LYS A 105 -20.75 -13.38 9.76
N ASP A 106 -21.49 -13.59 8.68
CA ASP A 106 -22.28 -12.56 7.96
C ASP A 106 -21.51 -11.25 7.76
N ILE A 107 -20.23 -11.37 7.35
CA ILE A 107 -19.36 -10.22 7.16
C ILE A 107 -19.83 -9.42 5.96
N LYS A 108 -20.18 -8.16 6.18
CA LYS A 108 -20.53 -7.22 5.12
C LYS A 108 -19.25 -6.85 4.36
N LEU A 109 -19.16 -7.32 3.11
CA LEU A 109 -18.04 -7.01 2.23
C LEU A 109 -18.30 -5.69 1.51
N ARG A 110 -17.28 -4.86 1.38
CA ARG A 110 -17.36 -3.60 0.66
C ARG A 110 -17.07 -3.82 -0.82
N SER A 111 -17.85 -3.21 -1.68
CA SER A 111 -17.57 -3.20 -3.12
C SER A 111 -16.46 -2.19 -3.43
N ILE A 112 -15.77 -2.37 -4.57
CA ILE A 112 -14.74 -1.43 -5.04
C ILE A 112 -15.33 -0.01 -5.16
N ALA A 113 -16.54 0.12 -5.68
CA ALA A 113 -17.22 1.41 -5.82
C ALA A 113 -17.53 2.11 -4.48
N GLN A 114 -17.78 1.34 -3.42
CA GLN A 114 -17.97 1.91 -2.08
C GLN A 114 -16.67 2.42 -1.49
N ILE A 115 -15.58 1.68 -1.66
CA ILE A 115 -14.25 2.08 -1.20
C ILE A 115 -13.78 3.34 -1.93
N GLU A 116 -13.99 3.41 -3.25
CA GLU A 116 -13.64 4.59 -4.05
C GLU A 116 -14.43 5.84 -3.65
N LYS A 117 -15.72 5.69 -3.32
CA LYS A 117 -16.53 6.80 -2.80
C LYS A 117 -16.03 7.28 -1.45
N GLU A 118 -15.76 6.36 -0.51
CA GLU A 118 -15.21 6.71 0.80
C GLU A 118 -13.84 7.39 0.71
N GLU A 119 -12.98 6.96 -0.23
CA GLU A 119 -11.69 7.59 -0.49
C GLU A 119 -11.86 9.01 -1.05
N GLN A 120 -12.80 9.22 -2.00
CA GLN A 120 -13.10 10.53 -2.57
C GLN A 120 -13.67 11.49 -1.53
N GLU A 121 -14.60 11.02 -0.69
CA GLU A 121 -15.17 11.81 0.40
C GLU A 121 -14.11 12.22 1.43
N LYS A 122 -13.22 11.31 1.80
CA LYS A 122 -12.09 11.61 2.70
C LYS A 122 -11.12 12.62 2.10
N MET A 123 -10.80 12.48 0.81
CA MET A 123 -9.92 13.43 0.12
C MET A 123 -10.58 14.81 -0.01
N ALA A 124 -11.87 14.87 -0.29
CA ALA A 124 -12.62 16.12 -0.33
C ALA A 124 -12.69 16.79 1.05
N ALA A 125 -12.91 16.03 2.11
CA ALA A 125 -12.91 16.54 3.48
C ALA A 125 -11.53 17.08 3.90
N LEU A 126 -10.44 16.35 3.59
CA LEU A 126 -9.07 16.80 3.86
C LEU A 126 -8.72 18.08 3.09
N GLN A 127 -9.18 18.21 1.84
CA GLN A 127 -8.99 19.42 1.05
C GLN A 127 -9.80 20.60 1.58
N ALA A 128 -11.01 20.36 2.10
CA ALA A 128 -11.83 21.39 2.73
C ALA A 128 -11.17 21.90 4.01
N GLU A 129 -10.70 21.01 4.88
CA GLU A 129 -9.96 21.39 6.10
C GLU A 129 -8.66 22.14 5.79
N ALA A 130 -7.93 21.73 4.75
CA ALA A 130 -6.71 22.42 4.32
C ALA A 130 -7.01 23.84 3.81
N LYS A 131 -8.13 24.05 3.10
CA LYS A 131 -8.58 25.37 2.64
C LYS A 131 -9.00 26.28 3.81
N GLU A 132 -9.75 25.76 4.78
CA GLU A 132 -10.13 26.50 5.97
C GLU A 132 -8.91 26.95 6.81
N LYS A 133 -7.94 26.03 6.99
CA LYS A 133 -6.68 26.36 7.68
C LYS A 133 -5.87 27.41 6.94
N ALA A 134 -5.85 27.38 5.60
CA ALA A 134 -5.17 28.38 4.78
C ALA A 134 -5.88 29.76 4.82
N GLU A 135 -7.22 29.78 4.86
CA GLU A 135 -7.98 31.03 5.01
C GLU A 135 -7.82 31.66 6.39
N THR A 136 -7.86 30.83 7.44
CA THR A 136 -7.63 31.29 8.81
C THR A 136 -6.20 31.82 9.02
N ALA A 137 -5.20 31.17 8.41
CA ALA A 137 -3.82 31.66 8.42
C ALA A 137 -3.67 33.03 7.72
N LYS A 138 -4.22 33.19 6.53
CA LYS A 138 -4.24 34.48 5.80
C LYS A 138 -4.96 35.56 6.56
N LYS A 139 -6.07 35.25 7.24
CA LYS A 139 -6.84 36.23 8.04
C LYS A 139 -6.08 36.67 9.30
N ASN A 140 -5.24 35.81 9.85
CA ASN A 140 -4.37 36.10 10.99
C ASN A 140 -3.16 36.95 10.56
N GLU A 141 -2.54 36.67 9.41
CA GLU A 141 -1.46 37.47 8.86
C GLU A 141 -1.92 38.91 8.54
N LEU A 142 -3.09 39.07 7.92
CA LEU A 142 -3.69 40.40 7.65
C LEU A 142 -4.04 41.17 8.95
N LYS A 143 -4.32 40.49 10.05
CA LYS A 143 -4.56 41.12 11.36
C LYS A 143 -3.27 41.58 12.03
N THR A 144 -2.18 40.81 11.85
CA THR A 144 -0.86 41.18 12.40
C THR A 144 -0.23 42.33 11.64
N GLU A 145 -0.35 42.37 10.31
CA GLU A 145 0.12 43.51 9.49
C GLU A 145 -0.63 44.82 9.83
N LYS A 146 -1.95 44.78 10.06
CA LYS A 146 -2.72 45.96 10.50
C LYS A 146 -2.40 46.42 11.91
N LYS A 147 -1.90 45.55 12.78
CA LYS A 147 -1.43 45.90 14.13
C LYS A 147 -0.05 46.55 14.12
N VAL A 148 0.85 46.07 13.24
CA VAL A 148 2.21 46.63 13.11
C VAL A 148 2.17 48.03 12.43
N ALA A 149 1.27 48.24 11.45
CA ALA A 149 1.13 49.52 10.79
C ALA A 149 0.55 50.65 11.69
N LYS A 150 -0.04 50.31 12.86
CA LYS A 150 -0.63 51.28 13.79
C LYS A 150 0.35 51.73 14.90
N THR A 151 1.55 51.12 14.97
CA THR A 151 2.52 51.39 16.05
C THR A 151 3.77 52.14 15.59
N THR A 152 3.85 52.54 14.31
CA THR A 152 5.00 53.31 13.78
C THR A 152 4.56 54.70 13.33
N GLN A 153 4.40 55.62 14.27
CA GLN A 153 4.58 57.05 13.98
C GLN A 153 5.95 57.46 14.52
N PRO A 154 6.76 58.22 13.74
CA PRO A 154 8.14 58.48 14.08
C PRO A 154 8.23 59.72 14.99
N LYS A 155 8.94 59.59 16.10
CA LYS A 155 9.47 60.72 16.83
C LYS A 155 10.90 60.94 16.39
N ILE A 156 11.10 61.94 15.56
CA ILE A 156 12.39 62.49 15.15
C ILE A 156 12.93 63.30 16.31
N GLU A 157 14.11 63.01 16.86
CA GLU A 157 15.05 63.99 17.34
C GLU A 157 16.44 63.39 17.57
N SER A 158 17.34 63.84 16.72
CA SER A 158 18.74 64.20 16.87
C SER A 158 19.62 63.58 17.95
N LYS A 159 20.73 62.91 17.58
CA LYS A 159 22.10 63.44 17.79
C LYS A 159 23.15 62.40 17.34
N ALA A 160 23.88 62.81 16.39
CA ALA A 160 25.33 62.83 16.16
C ALA A 160 26.25 61.73 16.71
N GLU A 161 27.10 61.29 15.79
CA GLU A 161 28.53 60.94 15.90
C GLU A 161 28.93 59.60 16.51
N ALA A 162 29.49 58.74 15.71
CA ALA A 162 30.88 58.30 15.63
C ALA A 162 31.00 56.87 15.03
N SER A 163 31.57 56.80 13.85
CA SER A 163 32.27 55.61 13.37
C SER A 163 33.66 55.56 14.04
N PRO A 164 34.43 54.45 14.07
CA PRO A 164 34.80 53.70 12.90
C PRO A 164 35.17 52.18 13.08
N LYS A 165 35.20 51.53 11.92
CA LYS A 165 36.21 50.57 11.43
C LYS A 165 36.35 49.14 11.99
N LYS A 166 36.35 48.22 10.99
CA LYS A 166 37.15 46.99 10.78
C LYS A 166 36.81 45.81 11.69
N THR A 167 36.65 44.62 11.17
CA THR A 167 37.55 43.82 10.31
C THR A 167 36.84 42.56 9.79
N VAL A 168 37.25 42.20 8.62
CA VAL A 168 37.11 40.95 7.84
C VAL A 168 37.54 39.72 8.64
N SER A 169 36.84 38.59 8.55
CA SER A 169 37.51 37.30 8.34
C SER A 169 36.57 36.25 7.73
N LYS A 170 37.00 35.84 6.58
CA LYS A 170 36.75 34.59 5.84
C LYS A 170 37.11 33.37 6.72
N LYS A 171 36.31 32.28 6.59
CA LYS A 171 36.80 30.86 6.59
C LYS A 171 35.65 29.94 6.17
N THR A 172 35.65 29.49 4.94
CA THR A 172 36.15 28.22 4.37
C THR A 172 35.54 26.94 4.96
N LYS A 173 34.85 26.23 4.05
CA LYS A 173 34.47 24.81 4.13
C LYS A 173 35.68 23.92 4.32
N PRO A 174 35.52 22.68 4.80
CA PRO A 174 36.12 21.58 4.09
C PRO A 174 35.16 20.48 3.68
N ALA A 175 35.41 19.97 2.51
CA ALA A 175 34.99 18.69 1.98
C ALA A 175 35.82 17.57 2.65
N THR A 176 35.23 16.38 2.82
CA THR A 176 35.98 15.15 3.13
C THR A 176 35.22 13.99 2.48
N THR A 177 35.69 13.55 1.38
CA THR A 177 36.57 12.41 1.09
C THR A 177 35.93 11.03 1.29
N ILE A 178 35.68 10.43 0.17
CA ILE A 178 35.40 9.03 -0.12
C ILE A 178 36.58 8.16 0.35
N LYS A 179 36.31 7.03 1.01
CA LYS A 179 37.24 5.91 1.11
C LYS A 179 36.60 4.63 0.59
N GLU A 180 37.02 4.28 -0.64
CA GLU A 180 37.09 2.90 -1.13
C GLU A 180 38.03 2.08 -0.25
N THR A 181 37.62 0.86 0.08
CA THR A 181 38.56 -0.23 0.35
C THR A 181 38.02 -1.52 -0.26
N SER A 182 38.61 -1.87 -1.37
CA SER A 182 38.70 -3.20 -1.96
C SER A 182 39.58 -4.13 -1.09
N ARG A 183 39.16 -5.39 -0.96
CA ARG A 183 39.99 -6.63 -0.85
C ARG A 183 39.05 -7.83 -0.76
N SER A 184 38.95 -8.66 -1.75
CA SER A 184 39.85 -9.69 -2.31
C SER A 184 40.05 -10.91 -1.39
N LYS A 185 39.61 -12.08 -1.91
CA LYS A 185 40.12 -13.45 -1.73
C LYS A 185 39.94 -14.13 -0.35
N LYS A 186 39.10 -15.16 -0.25
CA LYS A 186 39.45 -16.57 -0.55
C LYS A 186 38.16 -17.39 -0.68
#